data_a44b353c331c16509c680475addbe2f6
#
_entry.id   a44b353c331c16509c680475addbe2f6
#
_cell.length_a   1.000
_cell.length_b   1.000
_cell.length_c   1.000
_cell.angle_alpha   90.00
_cell.angle_beta   90.00
_cell.angle_gamma   90.00
#
_symmetry.space_group_name_H-M   'P 1'
#
loop_
_entity.id
_entity.type
_entity.pdbx_description
1 polymer ?
#
loop_
_entity_poly.entity_id
_entity_poly.type
_entity_poly.pdbx_seq_one_letter_code
_entity_poly.pdbx_strand_id
1 'polypeptide(L)'
;NALAPLLDPPADFLARVKGRSESVDRPTADRQDMGSLRKKNARVNQQALRQAWKTSNRQTKEDWIDWMRKLSVELLRNSSSPVLRSCLSLAQVYHPLATELFNPAFLSCWNGIDDQFRDQLVQSLKNALNSAEIPPEIMQIILNCFEWMERDGGKRMINIQDLGAFGEKCHAYAKALHYKEIEFRESPTIESDVIEALISINNQLQQPEAAVGILTYAQKNREISFSALWYEKLRRWNDALQLYQKEGDRNSETMMGEI
;
A
#
# COMPACT_ATOMS: atom_id res chain seq x y z
N ASN A 1 17.10 35.36 -17.72
CA ASN A 1 17.20 35.07 -19.17
C ASN A 1 18.54 34.50 -19.64
N ALA A 2 19.37 33.91 -18.74
CA ALA A 2 20.68 33.34 -19.09
C ALA A 2 20.77 31.82 -18.97
N LEU A 3 19.68 31.10 -18.76
CA LEU A 3 19.64 29.63 -18.59
C LEU A 3 18.96 28.86 -19.75
N ALA A 4 18.45 29.55 -20.75
CA ALA A 4 17.78 28.92 -21.89
C ALA A 4 18.68 28.10 -22.86
N PRO A 5 19.99 28.38 -23.02
CA PRO A 5 20.82 27.62 -23.98
C PRO A 5 21.32 26.26 -23.48
N LEU A 6 21.10 25.92 -22.21
CA LEU A 6 21.62 24.66 -21.61
C LEU A 6 20.67 23.48 -21.67
N LEU A 7 19.45 23.67 -22.17
CA LEU A 7 18.40 22.66 -22.19
C LEU A 7 18.19 21.97 -23.56
N ASP A 8 18.76 22.52 -24.64
CA ASP A 8 18.65 21.88 -25.96
C ASP A 8 19.87 20.99 -26.22
N PRO A 9 19.66 19.68 -26.48
CA PRO A 9 20.76 18.79 -26.83
C PRO A 9 21.40 19.22 -28.16
N PRO A 10 22.73 19.11 -28.32
CA PRO A 10 23.44 19.48 -29.54
C PRO A 10 22.83 18.80 -30.76
N ALA A 11 22.72 19.54 -31.88
CA ALA A 11 22.13 19.05 -33.13
C ALA A 11 22.77 17.73 -33.62
N ASP A 12 24.06 17.53 -33.39
CA ASP A 12 24.80 16.30 -33.67
C ASP A 12 24.32 15.10 -32.87
N PHE A 13 23.83 15.32 -31.64
CA PHE A 13 23.27 14.23 -30.81
C PHE A 13 21.92 13.77 -31.38
N LEU A 14 21.07 14.71 -31.77
CA LEU A 14 19.77 14.40 -32.39
C LEU A 14 19.92 13.71 -33.75
N ALA A 15 20.93 14.09 -34.55
CA ALA A 15 21.24 13.44 -35.83
C ALA A 15 21.73 11.99 -35.63
N ARG A 16 22.57 11.75 -34.59
CA ARG A 16 23.02 10.37 -34.24
C ARG A 16 21.88 9.48 -33.72
N VAL A 17 20.93 10.04 -32.98
CA VAL A 17 19.76 9.30 -32.49
C VAL A 17 18.81 8.99 -33.63
N LYS A 18 18.54 9.93 -34.55
CA LYS A 18 17.71 9.71 -35.75
C LYS A 18 18.35 8.74 -36.74
N GLY A 19 19.63 8.81 -37.01
CA GLY A 19 20.34 7.91 -37.92
C GLY A 19 20.43 6.45 -37.42
N ARG A 20 20.17 6.21 -36.13
CA ARG A 20 20.16 4.86 -35.54
C ARG A 20 18.79 4.19 -35.62
N SER A 21 17.72 4.93 -35.92
CA SER A 21 16.37 4.42 -36.03
C SER A 21 16.00 3.96 -37.46
N GLU A 22 16.78 4.35 -38.49
CA GLU A 22 16.46 4.07 -39.90
C GLU A 22 17.21 2.86 -40.53
N SER A 23 18.09 2.17 -39.79
CA SER A 23 18.89 1.07 -40.33
C SER A 23 18.73 -0.26 -39.59
N VAL A 24 17.52 -0.64 -39.20
CA VAL A 24 17.25 -2.02 -38.75
C VAL A 24 16.03 -2.56 -39.49
N ASP A 25 16.22 -2.90 -40.78
CA ASP A 25 15.43 -3.95 -41.43
C ASP A 25 15.76 -5.27 -40.72
N ARG A 26 14.93 -5.65 -39.76
CA ARG A 26 14.97 -6.97 -39.14
C ARG A 26 14.07 -7.92 -39.93
N PRO A 27 14.57 -9.11 -40.32
CA PRO A 27 13.76 -10.14 -40.96
C PRO A 27 12.59 -10.52 -40.02
N THR A 28 11.40 -10.63 -40.59
CA THR A 28 10.13 -10.93 -39.90
C THR A 28 10.03 -12.36 -39.36
N ALA A 29 11.10 -13.19 -39.46
CA ALA A 29 11.11 -14.58 -39.01
C ALA A 29 11.30 -14.80 -37.51
N ASP A 30 11.86 -13.81 -36.76
CA ASP A 30 12.21 -14.02 -35.34
C ASP A 30 11.11 -13.64 -34.31
N ARG A 31 9.95 -13.15 -34.76
CA ARG A 31 8.87 -12.77 -33.83
C ARG A 31 8.12 -13.95 -33.23
N GLN A 32 8.15 -15.14 -33.86
CA GLN A 32 7.49 -16.34 -33.32
C GLN A 32 8.35 -17.05 -32.26
N ASP A 33 9.68 -16.90 -32.33
CA ASP A 33 10.59 -17.58 -31.37
C ASP A 33 10.79 -16.82 -30.05
N MET A 34 10.61 -15.49 -30.05
CA MET A 34 10.64 -14.70 -28.80
C MET A 34 9.44 -14.98 -27.88
N GLY A 35 8.33 -15.44 -28.43
CA GLY A 35 7.16 -15.90 -27.68
C GLY A 35 7.38 -17.24 -26.97
N SER A 36 8.19 -18.12 -27.54
CA SER A 36 8.52 -19.43 -26.97
C SER A 36 9.66 -19.36 -25.95
N LEU A 37 10.57 -18.42 -26.10
CA LEU A 37 11.63 -18.13 -25.09
C LEU A 37 11.08 -17.47 -23.81
N ARG A 38 9.95 -16.73 -23.90
CA ARG A 38 9.23 -16.22 -22.73
C ARG A 38 8.59 -17.32 -21.87
N LYS A 39 8.35 -18.51 -22.41
CA LYS A 39 7.72 -19.64 -21.70
C LYS A 39 8.68 -20.58 -20.99
N LYS A 40 10.00 -20.42 -21.13
CA LYS A 40 10.98 -21.05 -20.23
C LYS A 40 11.22 -20.16 -18.99
N ASN A 41 10.15 -19.69 -18.35
CA ASN A 41 10.25 -19.14 -17.01
C ASN A 41 10.84 -20.22 -16.12
N ALA A 42 11.97 -19.93 -15.49
CA ALA A 42 12.51 -20.77 -14.43
C ALA A 42 11.36 -20.99 -13.45
N ARG A 43 10.93 -22.25 -13.26
CA ARG A 43 9.82 -22.57 -12.37
C ARG A 43 10.19 -22.04 -10.99
N VAL A 44 9.36 -21.14 -10.47
CA VAL A 44 9.51 -20.61 -9.13
C VAL A 44 9.46 -21.79 -8.14
N ASN A 45 10.45 -21.91 -7.27
CA ASN A 45 10.43 -22.96 -6.24
C ASN A 45 9.46 -22.56 -5.13
N GLN A 46 8.20 -22.92 -5.31
CA GLN A 46 7.08 -22.56 -4.43
C GLN A 46 7.28 -23.09 -3.00
N GLN A 47 7.94 -24.27 -2.84
CA GLN A 47 8.19 -24.84 -1.51
C GLN A 47 9.24 -24.04 -0.72
N ALA A 48 10.32 -23.58 -1.37
CA ALA A 48 11.31 -22.72 -0.73
C ALA A 48 10.69 -21.37 -0.31
N LEU A 49 9.91 -20.74 -1.20
CA LEU A 49 9.16 -19.53 -0.86
C LEU A 49 8.20 -19.76 0.29
N ARG A 50 7.45 -20.88 0.30
CA ARG A 50 6.53 -21.22 1.39
C ARG A 50 7.21 -21.31 2.75
N GLN A 51 8.43 -21.81 2.81
CA GLN A 51 9.21 -21.82 4.06
C GLN A 51 9.64 -20.40 4.48
N ALA A 52 9.99 -19.55 3.51
CA ALA A 52 10.44 -18.19 3.78
C ALA A 52 9.32 -17.28 4.31
N TRP A 53 8.09 -17.40 3.79
CA TRP A 53 6.99 -16.53 4.21
C TRP A 53 6.25 -16.97 5.48
N LYS A 54 6.53 -18.17 6.02
CA LYS A 54 5.91 -18.60 7.29
C LYS A 54 6.20 -17.61 8.41
N THR A 55 5.15 -17.24 9.14
CA THR A 55 5.22 -16.27 10.24
C THR A 55 5.21 -16.90 11.62
N SER A 56 5.14 -18.26 11.71
CA SER A 56 5.08 -18.98 12.98
C SER A 56 6.36 -18.74 13.82
N ASN A 57 6.17 -18.61 15.15
CA ASN A 57 7.21 -18.45 16.15
C ASN A 57 8.06 -17.16 16.05
N ARG A 58 7.45 -16.04 15.66
CA ARG A 58 8.10 -14.73 15.65
C ARG A 58 7.50 -13.87 16.74
N GLN A 59 8.32 -13.52 17.73
CA GLN A 59 7.88 -12.81 18.92
C GLN A 59 8.68 -11.52 19.16
N THR A 60 9.85 -11.38 18.55
CA THR A 60 10.69 -10.21 18.74
C THR A 60 10.81 -9.38 17.46
N LYS A 61 11.21 -8.12 17.60
CA LYS A 61 11.49 -7.21 16.48
C LYS A 61 12.58 -7.78 15.57
N GLU A 62 13.61 -8.38 16.16
CA GLU A 62 14.72 -9.01 15.45
C GLU A 62 14.25 -10.19 14.61
N ASP A 63 13.32 -11.01 15.12
CA ASP A 63 12.73 -12.13 14.36
C ASP A 63 12.00 -11.64 13.11
N TRP A 64 11.31 -10.50 13.20
CA TRP A 64 10.61 -9.90 12.07
C TRP A 64 11.57 -9.31 11.03
N ILE A 65 12.65 -8.68 11.48
CA ILE A 65 13.71 -8.17 10.60
C ILE A 65 14.38 -9.34 9.84
N ASP A 66 14.71 -10.40 10.53
CA ASP A 66 15.29 -11.61 9.92
C ASP A 66 14.31 -12.29 8.97
N TRP A 67 13.03 -12.30 9.30
CA TRP A 67 12.00 -12.84 8.43
C TRP A 67 11.90 -12.06 7.13
N MET A 68 11.83 -10.75 7.21
CA MET A 68 11.74 -9.87 6.03
C MET A 68 12.98 -10.04 5.14
N ARG A 69 14.17 -10.13 5.76
CA ARG A 69 15.41 -10.38 5.06
C ARG A 69 15.41 -11.72 4.33
N LYS A 70 15.03 -12.80 5.02
CA LYS A 70 14.94 -14.15 4.42
C LYS A 70 13.95 -14.19 3.27
N LEU A 71 12.77 -13.57 3.46
CA LEU A 71 11.75 -13.48 2.42
C LEU A 71 12.28 -12.71 1.20
N SER A 72 12.90 -11.56 1.38
CA SER A 72 13.46 -10.74 0.28
C SER A 72 14.52 -11.51 -0.51
N VAL A 73 15.44 -12.19 0.17
CA VAL A 73 16.49 -13.01 -0.47
C VAL A 73 15.89 -14.19 -1.25
N GLU A 74 14.87 -14.86 -0.71
CA GLU A 74 14.23 -15.98 -1.40
C GLU A 74 13.39 -15.52 -2.60
N LEU A 75 12.76 -14.36 -2.54
CA LEU A 75 12.09 -13.75 -3.69
C LEU A 75 13.09 -13.44 -4.81
N LEU A 76 14.25 -12.86 -4.49
CA LEU A 76 15.31 -12.59 -5.46
C LEU A 76 15.84 -13.89 -6.09
N ARG A 77 16.08 -14.93 -5.28
CA ARG A 77 16.55 -16.24 -5.72
C ARG A 77 15.60 -16.91 -6.71
N ASN A 78 14.30 -16.83 -6.42
CA ASN A 78 13.25 -17.48 -7.19
C ASN A 78 12.64 -16.58 -8.27
N SER A 79 13.14 -15.35 -8.43
CA SER A 79 12.65 -14.43 -9.46
C SER A 79 12.80 -15.01 -10.87
N SER A 80 11.80 -14.83 -11.72
CA SER A 80 11.87 -15.18 -13.13
C SER A 80 12.87 -14.31 -13.91
N SER A 81 13.17 -13.10 -13.39
CA SER A 81 14.11 -12.16 -14.00
C SER A 81 15.57 -12.52 -13.73
N PRO A 82 16.40 -12.74 -14.79
CA PRO A 82 17.83 -12.99 -14.63
C PRO A 82 18.56 -11.83 -13.96
N VAL A 83 18.12 -10.59 -14.21
CA VAL A 83 18.72 -9.38 -13.62
C VAL A 83 18.52 -9.35 -12.12
N LEU A 84 17.32 -9.65 -11.63
CA LEU A 84 17.06 -9.71 -10.18
C LEU A 84 17.86 -10.83 -9.51
N ARG A 85 17.99 -11.99 -10.16
CA ARG A 85 18.82 -13.09 -9.64
C ARG A 85 20.31 -12.73 -9.57
N SER A 86 20.83 -11.95 -10.51
CA SER A 86 22.24 -11.52 -10.49
C SER A 86 22.56 -10.60 -9.31
N CYS A 87 21.57 -9.88 -8.78
CA CYS A 87 21.72 -9.04 -7.59
C CYS A 87 21.74 -9.83 -6.27
N LEU A 88 21.46 -11.14 -6.29
CA LEU A 88 21.30 -11.97 -5.09
C LEU A 88 22.51 -11.92 -4.15
N SER A 89 23.71 -12.12 -4.69
CA SER A 89 24.94 -12.15 -3.88
C SER A 89 25.18 -10.82 -3.16
N LEU A 90 24.91 -9.71 -3.85
CA LEU A 90 25.05 -8.38 -3.26
C LEU A 90 23.96 -8.12 -2.22
N ALA A 91 22.71 -8.51 -2.50
CA ALA A 91 21.58 -8.34 -1.59
C ALA A 91 21.71 -9.18 -0.30
N GLN A 92 22.43 -10.30 -0.33
CA GLN A 92 22.72 -11.10 0.84
C GLN A 92 23.69 -10.41 1.82
N VAL A 93 24.62 -9.59 1.29
CA VAL A 93 25.60 -8.85 2.09
C VAL A 93 25.08 -7.46 2.46
N TYR A 94 24.44 -6.79 1.49
CA TYR A 94 23.93 -5.43 1.66
C TYR A 94 22.39 -5.42 1.69
N HIS A 95 21.84 -5.48 2.91
CA HIS A 95 20.38 -5.62 3.13
C HIS A 95 19.51 -4.48 2.59
N PRO A 96 19.93 -3.21 2.59
CA PRO A 96 19.11 -2.15 1.98
C PRO A 96 18.78 -2.46 0.53
N LEU A 97 19.70 -3.04 -0.24
CA LEU A 97 19.41 -3.46 -1.62
C LEU A 97 18.32 -4.53 -1.70
N ALA A 98 18.30 -5.48 -0.76
CA ALA A 98 17.25 -6.50 -0.72
C ALA A 98 15.87 -5.90 -0.48
N THR A 99 15.80 -4.85 0.34
CA THR A 99 14.57 -4.09 0.63
C THR A 99 14.10 -3.29 -0.59
N GLU A 100 15.01 -2.60 -1.28
CA GLU A 100 14.69 -1.84 -2.50
C GLU A 100 14.22 -2.75 -3.64
N LEU A 101 14.80 -3.94 -3.75
CA LEU A 101 14.44 -4.91 -4.77
C LEU A 101 13.24 -5.79 -4.39
N PHE A 102 12.66 -5.60 -3.20
CA PHE A 102 11.55 -6.43 -2.71
C PHE A 102 10.34 -6.40 -3.65
N ASN A 103 9.85 -5.21 -4.01
CA ASN A 103 8.67 -5.05 -4.85
C ASN A 103 8.81 -5.70 -6.24
N PRO A 104 9.87 -5.42 -7.02
CA PRO A 104 10.04 -6.06 -8.33
C PRO A 104 10.30 -7.56 -8.22
N ALA A 105 10.98 -8.04 -7.16
CA ALA A 105 11.19 -9.45 -6.92
C ALA A 105 9.87 -10.17 -6.57
N PHE A 106 9.03 -9.55 -5.75
CA PHE A 106 7.72 -10.06 -5.38
C PHE A 106 6.83 -10.21 -6.62
N LEU A 107 6.69 -9.15 -7.43
CA LEU A 107 5.92 -9.19 -8.68
C LEU A 107 6.43 -10.27 -9.64
N SER A 108 7.73 -10.39 -9.78
CA SER A 108 8.36 -11.40 -10.63
C SER A 108 8.03 -12.83 -10.18
N CYS A 109 8.01 -13.10 -8.87
CA CYS A 109 7.60 -14.39 -8.31
C CYS A 109 6.09 -14.59 -8.39
N TRP A 110 5.30 -13.55 -8.12
CA TRP A 110 3.85 -13.58 -8.14
C TRP A 110 3.27 -14.13 -9.43
N ASN A 111 3.83 -13.70 -10.57
CA ASN A 111 3.42 -14.15 -11.88
C ASN A 111 3.76 -15.63 -12.17
N GLY A 112 4.65 -16.22 -11.39
CA GLY A 112 5.08 -17.63 -11.54
C GLY A 112 4.53 -18.58 -10.47
N ILE A 113 3.73 -18.09 -9.51
CA ILE A 113 3.14 -18.88 -8.42
C ILE A 113 1.71 -19.26 -8.76
N ASP A 114 1.29 -20.50 -8.39
CA ASP A 114 -0.08 -20.98 -8.54
C ASP A 114 -1.04 -20.27 -7.59
N ASP A 115 -2.32 -20.18 -7.95
CA ASP A 115 -3.33 -19.41 -7.19
C ASP A 115 -3.45 -19.87 -5.72
N GLN A 116 -3.40 -21.16 -5.47
CA GLN A 116 -3.43 -21.69 -4.10
C GLN A 116 -2.26 -21.19 -3.23
N PHE A 117 -1.06 -21.07 -3.82
CA PHE A 117 0.10 -20.54 -3.12
C PHE A 117 0.04 -19.02 -2.98
N ARG A 118 -0.58 -18.32 -3.94
CA ARG A 118 -0.85 -16.87 -3.82
C ARG A 118 -1.72 -16.58 -2.61
N ASP A 119 -2.82 -17.30 -2.44
CA ASP A 119 -3.72 -17.15 -1.31
C ASP A 119 -3.00 -17.41 0.02
N GLN A 120 -2.17 -18.45 0.09
CA GLN A 120 -1.37 -18.74 1.28
C GLN A 120 -0.36 -17.64 1.59
N LEU A 121 0.29 -17.08 0.56
CA LEU A 121 1.23 -15.97 0.71
C LEU A 121 0.52 -14.72 1.25
N VAL A 122 -0.60 -14.33 0.63
CA VAL A 122 -1.40 -13.18 1.07
C VAL A 122 -1.87 -13.36 2.52
N GLN A 123 -2.37 -14.56 2.86
CA GLN A 123 -2.79 -14.86 4.23
C GLN A 123 -1.63 -14.76 5.23
N SER A 124 -0.44 -15.24 4.83
CA SER A 124 0.76 -15.14 5.67
C SER A 124 1.20 -13.69 5.88
N LEU A 125 1.17 -12.86 4.82
CA LEU A 125 1.45 -11.43 4.92
C LEU A 125 0.41 -10.70 5.78
N LYS A 126 -0.88 -11.05 5.64
CA LYS A 126 -1.94 -10.50 6.49
C LYS A 126 -1.74 -10.89 7.96
N ASN A 127 -1.35 -12.13 8.25
CA ASN A 127 -1.03 -12.57 9.60
C ASN A 127 0.18 -11.81 10.18
N ALA A 128 1.19 -11.53 9.36
CA ALA A 128 2.33 -10.71 9.77
C ALA A 128 1.88 -9.28 10.13
N LEU A 129 1.08 -8.63 9.29
CA LEU A 129 0.58 -7.27 9.53
C LEU A 129 -0.31 -7.16 10.79
N ASN A 130 -1.03 -8.23 11.12
CA ASN A 130 -1.84 -8.29 12.34
C ASN A 130 -1.02 -8.49 13.63
N SER A 131 0.23 -8.96 13.53
CA SER A 131 1.09 -9.14 14.71
C SER A 131 1.30 -7.80 15.45
N ALA A 132 1.30 -7.86 16.79
CA ALA A 132 1.55 -6.67 17.62
C ALA A 132 3.03 -6.24 17.54
N GLU A 133 3.93 -7.20 17.39
CA GLU A 133 5.38 -7.00 17.50
C GLU A 133 6.07 -6.69 16.15
N ILE A 134 5.31 -6.60 15.06
CA ILE A 134 5.90 -6.28 13.76
C ILE A 134 6.35 -4.82 13.71
N PRO A 135 7.61 -4.55 13.29
CA PRO A 135 8.09 -3.18 13.15
C PRO A 135 7.31 -2.39 12.08
N PRO A 136 7.03 -1.10 12.32
CA PRO A 136 6.31 -0.27 11.35
C PRO A 136 7.03 -0.15 10.00
N GLU A 137 8.36 -0.21 9.98
CA GLU A 137 9.16 -0.18 8.76
C GLU A 137 8.86 -1.39 7.86
N ILE A 138 8.73 -2.59 8.44
CA ILE A 138 8.38 -3.81 7.70
C ILE A 138 6.95 -3.74 7.20
N MET A 139 6.02 -3.24 8.01
CA MET A 139 4.64 -3.01 7.57
C MET A 139 4.58 -2.08 6.36
N GLN A 140 5.34 -0.99 6.38
CA GLN A 140 5.41 -0.05 5.24
C GLN A 140 5.94 -0.71 3.97
N ILE A 141 6.96 -1.57 4.06
CA ILE A 141 7.49 -2.32 2.90
C ILE A 141 6.39 -3.21 2.30
N ILE A 142 5.65 -3.94 3.14
CA ILE A 142 4.57 -4.82 2.68
C ILE A 142 3.42 -4.01 2.07
N LEU A 143 3.02 -2.89 2.70
CA LEU A 143 1.99 -2.00 2.16
C LEU A 143 2.41 -1.34 0.84
N ASN A 144 3.69 -0.95 0.70
CA ASN A 144 4.24 -0.46 -0.56
C ASN A 144 4.16 -1.53 -1.66
N CYS A 145 4.40 -2.80 -1.31
CA CYS A 145 4.28 -3.90 -2.25
C CYS A 145 2.84 -4.08 -2.74
N PHE A 146 1.84 -4.00 -1.85
CA PHE A 146 0.43 -4.10 -2.25
C PHE A 146 0.01 -2.94 -3.15
N GLU A 147 0.41 -1.71 -2.83
CA GLU A 147 0.17 -0.54 -3.67
C GLU A 147 0.83 -0.69 -5.06
N TRP A 148 2.06 -1.22 -5.09
CA TRP A 148 2.75 -1.51 -6.36
C TRP A 148 1.96 -2.53 -7.20
N MET A 149 1.45 -3.59 -6.58
CA MET A 149 0.67 -4.62 -7.26
C MET A 149 -0.66 -4.08 -7.81
N GLU A 150 -1.33 -3.19 -7.09
CA GLU A 150 -2.55 -2.52 -7.56
C GLU A 150 -2.28 -1.65 -8.79
N ARG A 151 -1.16 -0.93 -8.81
CA ARG A 151 -0.74 -0.08 -9.95
C ARG A 151 -0.42 -0.88 -11.21
N ASP A 152 0.11 -2.09 -11.07
CA ASP A 152 0.41 -3.00 -12.20
C ASP A 152 -0.85 -3.66 -12.79
N GLY A 153 -2.04 -3.20 -12.39
CA GLY A 153 -3.34 -3.72 -12.86
C GLY A 153 -3.76 -5.02 -12.18
N GLY A 154 -3.09 -5.38 -11.09
CA GLY A 154 -3.44 -6.51 -10.24
C GLY A 154 -4.74 -6.29 -9.47
N LYS A 155 -5.46 -7.37 -9.21
CA LYS A 155 -6.60 -7.33 -8.30
C LYS A 155 -6.10 -7.03 -6.88
N ARG A 156 -6.84 -6.19 -6.15
CA ARG A 156 -6.56 -5.90 -4.73
C ARG A 156 -6.51 -7.19 -3.93
N MET A 157 -5.40 -7.41 -3.22
CA MET A 157 -5.14 -8.67 -2.50
C MET A 157 -5.78 -8.69 -1.11
N ILE A 158 -5.94 -7.52 -0.50
CA ILE A 158 -6.46 -7.33 0.86
C ILE A 158 -7.63 -6.34 0.80
N ASN A 159 -8.56 -6.48 1.74
CA ASN A 159 -9.69 -5.58 1.86
C ASN A 159 -9.21 -4.13 2.14
N ILE A 160 -9.91 -3.14 1.58
CA ILE A 160 -9.62 -1.72 1.77
C ILE A 160 -9.60 -1.33 3.24
N GLN A 161 -10.56 -1.84 4.02
CA GLN A 161 -10.67 -1.58 5.45
C GLN A 161 -9.41 -2.01 6.20
N ASP A 162 -8.93 -3.25 5.93
CA ASP A 162 -7.70 -3.77 6.52
C ASP A 162 -6.48 -2.92 6.11
N LEU A 163 -6.38 -2.52 4.83
CA LEU A 163 -5.28 -1.68 4.34
C LEU A 163 -5.24 -0.31 5.01
N GLY A 164 -6.41 0.31 5.20
CA GLY A 164 -6.54 1.56 5.94
C GLY A 164 -6.05 1.42 7.38
N ALA A 165 -6.53 0.38 8.09
CA ALA A 165 -6.13 0.10 9.48
C ALA A 165 -4.63 -0.20 9.62
N PHE A 166 -4.04 -0.96 8.69
CA PHE A 166 -2.59 -1.21 8.70
C PHE A 166 -1.79 0.06 8.43
N GLY A 167 -2.28 0.95 7.54
CA GLY A 167 -1.67 2.26 7.31
C GLY A 167 -1.63 3.12 8.56
N GLU A 168 -2.72 3.16 9.32
CA GLU A 168 -2.77 3.86 10.62
C GLU A 168 -1.82 3.23 11.63
N LYS A 169 -1.82 1.89 11.76
CA LYS A 169 -0.96 1.15 12.70
C LYS A 169 0.53 1.42 12.48
N CYS A 170 0.98 1.58 11.24
CA CYS A 170 2.38 1.87 10.92
C CYS A 170 2.67 3.37 10.73
N HIS A 171 1.74 4.25 11.11
CA HIS A 171 1.84 5.71 10.96
C HIS A 171 2.05 6.20 9.51
N ALA A 172 1.68 5.38 8.52
CA ALA A 172 1.67 5.77 7.11
C ALA A 172 0.37 6.49 6.75
N TYR A 173 0.12 7.65 7.42
CA TYR A 173 -1.16 8.36 7.38
C TYR A 173 -1.62 8.75 5.97
N ALA A 174 -0.70 9.06 5.05
CA ALA A 174 -1.06 9.36 3.67
C ALA A 174 -1.66 8.13 2.95
N LYS A 175 -1.14 6.92 3.22
CA LYS A 175 -1.70 5.67 2.69
C LYS A 175 -3.04 5.33 3.36
N ALA A 176 -3.11 5.49 4.67
CA ALA A 176 -4.34 5.30 5.43
C ALA A 176 -5.44 6.22 4.90
N LEU A 177 -5.14 7.51 4.66
CA LEU A 177 -6.06 8.46 4.07
C LEU A 177 -6.56 8.00 2.71
N HIS A 178 -5.65 7.61 1.82
CA HIS A 178 -5.99 7.12 0.48
C HIS A 178 -6.99 5.96 0.52
N TYR A 179 -6.73 4.93 1.34
CA TYR A 179 -7.63 3.79 1.45
C TYR A 179 -8.97 4.14 2.14
N LYS A 180 -8.95 5.00 3.15
CA LYS A 180 -10.17 5.48 3.81
C LYS A 180 -11.04 6.36 2.90
N GLU A 181 -10.43 7.15 2.02
CA GLU A 181 -11.16 7.91 1.00
C GLU A 181 -11.80 7.01 -0.06
N ILE A 182 -11.14 5.90 -0.44
CA ILE A 182 -11.73 4.91 -1.35
C ILE A 182 -12.90 4.23 -0.65
N GLU A 183 -12.73 3.79 0.59
CA GLU A 183 -13.80 3.20 1.41
C GLU A 183 -15.02 4.14 1.51
N PHE A 184 -14.75 5.42 1.80
CA PHE A 184 -15.78 6.46 1.85
C PHE A 184 -16.54 6.63 0.53
N ARG A 185 -15.88 6.51 -0.61
CA ARG A 185 -16.50 6.65 -1.94
C ARG A 185 -17.24 5.40 -2.40
N GLU A 186 -16.71 4.22 -2.13
CA GLU A 186 -17.26 2.95 -2.60
C GLU A 186 -18.40 2.42 -1.73
N SER A 187 -18.47 2.81 -0.45
CA SER A 187 -19.52 2.35 0.46
C SER A 187 -20.86 3.06 0.21
N PRO A 188 -21.94 2.32 -0.03
CA PRO A 188 -23.27 2.89 -0.22
C PRO A 188 -23.81 3.53 1.06
N THR A 189 -23.47 2.97 2.21
CA THR A 189 -23.77 3.48 3.55
C THR A 189 -22.45 3.83 4.24
N ILE A 190 -22.29 5.09 4.63
CA ILE A 190 -21.09 5.49 5.34
C ILE A 190 -21.29 5.25 6.83
N GLU A 191 -20.43 4.43 7.39
CA GLU A 191 -20.33 4.22 8.83
C GLU A 191 -19.69 5.45 9.48
N SER A 192 -20.14 5.78 10.70
CA SER A 192 -19.58 6.90 11.47
C SER A 192 -18.09 6.74 11.70
N ASP A 193 -17.63 5.49 11.84
CA ASP A 193 -16.22 5.13 12.08
C ASP A 193 -15.31 5.54 10.94
N VAL A 194 -15.78 5.48 9.68
CA VAL A 194 -14.99 5.93 8.52
C VAL A 194 -14.81 7.44 8.53
N ILE A 195 -15.85 8.19 8.89
CA ILE A 195 -15.78 9.66 9.02
C ILE A 195 -14.82 10.04 10.14
N GLU A 196 -14.92 9.37 11.28
CA GLU A 196 -14.06 9.59 12.43
C GLU A 196 -12.59 9.30 12.11
N ALA A 197 -12.32 8.20 11.40
CA ALA A 197 -10.98 7.87 10.93
C ALA A 197 -10.45 8.93 9.97
N LEU A 198 -11.24 9.38 8.99
CA LEU A 198 -10.85 10.43 8.05
C LEU A 198 -10.53 11.75 8.75
N ILE A 199 -11.34 12.16 9.73
CA ILE A 199 -11.07 13.36 10.54
C ILE A 199 -9.77 13.20 11.32
N SER A 200 -9.58 12.05 11.98
CA SER A 200 -8.40 11.74 12.76
C SER A 200 -7.13 11.76 11.93
N ILE A 201 -7.14 11.09 10.77
CA ILE A 201 -5.99 10.99 9.86
C ILE A 201 -5.63 12.37 9.29
N ASN A 202 -6.63 13.18 8.86
CA ASN A 202 -6.36 14.54 8.38
C ASN A 202 -5.76 15.44 9.47
N ASN A 203 -6.18 15.26 10.72
CA ASN A 203 -5.54 15.98 11.85
C ASN A 203 -4.08 15.55 12.04
N GLN A 204 -3.77 14.25 11.93
CA GLN A 204 -2.38 13.76 11.99
C GLN A 204 -1.53 14.31 10.85
N LEU A 205 -2.11 14.48 9.67
CA LEU A 205 -1.47 15.10 8.50
C LEU A 205 -1.42 16.64 8.56
N GLN A 206 -1.92 17.23 9.67
CA GLN A 206 -2.00 18.69 9.86
C GLN A 206 -2.82 19.39 8.76
N GLN A 207 -3.90 18.76 8.31
CA GLN A 207 -4.84 19.28 7.34
C GLN A 207 -6.24 19.53 7.97
N PRO A 208 -6.38 20.47 8.90
CA PRO A 208 -7.62 20.69 9.64
C PRO A 208 -8.77 21.17 8.72
N GLU A 209 -8.46 21.87 7.64
CA GLU A 209 -9.46 22.33 6.67
C GLU A 209 -10.11 21.16 5.93
N ALA A 210 -9.33 20.15 5.54
CA ALA A 210 -9.83 18.93 4.93
C ALA A 210 -10.73 18.16 5.91
N ALA A 211 -10.33 18.05 7.18
CA ALA A 211 -11.11 17.41 8.22
C ALA A 211 -12.47 18.13 8.45
N VAL A 212 -12.48 19.46 8.44
CA VAL A 212 -13.73 20.25 8.50
C VAL A 212 -14.58 20.05 7.24
N GLY A 213 -13.95 19.93 6.08
CA GLY A 213 -14.63 19.65 4.80
C GLY A 213 -15.39 18.32 4.83
N ILE A 214 -14.78 17.27 5.37
CA ILE A 214 -15.39 15.94 5.54
C ILE A 214 -16.61 16.02 6.47
N LEU A 215 -16.47 16.71 7.61
CA LEU A 215 -17.58 16.91 8.53
C LEU A 215 -18.74 17.65 7.86
N THR A 216 -18.45 18.75 7.14
CA THR A 216 -19.47 19.54 6.44
C THR A 216 -20.17 18.73 5.34
N TYR A 217 -19.40 17.89 4.63
CA TYR A 217 -19.97 16.99 3.62
C TYR A 217 -20.90 15.95 4.24
N ALA A 218 -20.48 15.33 5.34
CA ALA A 218 -21.30 14.38 6.09
C ALA A 218 -22.60 15.02 6.58
N GLN A 219 -22.54 16.28 7.06
CA GLN A 219 -23.71 17.05 7.49
C GLN A 219 -24.72 17.30 6.39
N LYS A 220 -24.27 17.62 5.18
CA LYS A 220 -25.15 18.01 4.07
C LYS A 220 -25.81 16.85 3.35
N ASN A 221 -25.11 15.73 3.25
CA ASN A 221 -25.49 14.68 2.31
C ASN A 221 -26.04 13.41 2.98
N ARG A 222 -26.08 13.33 4.31
CA ARG A 222 -26.45 12.10 5.01
C ARG A 222 -27.12 12.37 6.37
N GLU A 223 -28.09 11.56 6.68
CA GLU A 223 -28.74 11.48 7.99
C GLU A 223 -27.83 10.74 9.00
N ILE A 224 -26.65 11.28 9.26
CA ILE A 224 -25.72 10.70 10.20
C ILE A 224 -25.88 11.41 11.53
N SER A 225 -26.03 10.64 12.61
CA SER A 225 -26.02 11.18 13.97
C SER A 225 -24.61 11.73 14.26
N PHE A 226 -24.56 13.01 14.63
CA PHE A 226 -23.27 13.66 14.95
C PHE A 226 -22.73 13.16 16.26
N SER A 227 -21.45 12.77 16.27
CA SER A 227 -20.72 12.50 17.50
C SER A 227 -20.02 13.77 17.97
N ALA A 228 -20.20 14.13 19.25
CA ALA A 228 -19.48 15.24 19.87
C ALA A 228 -17.94 15.05 19.80
N LEU A 229 -17.48 13.80 19.75
CA LEU A 229 -16.06 13.43 19.56
C LEU A 229 -15.46 14.01 18.27
N TRP A 230 -16.21 14.16 17.21
CA TRP A 230 -15.70 14.73 15.95
C TRP A 230 -15.32 16.20 16.10
N TYR A 231 -16.15 16.96 16.86
CA TYR A 231 -15.88 18.37 17.15
C TYR A 231 -14.68 18.53 18.11
N GLU A 232 -14.52 17.60 19.07
CA GLU A 232 -13.34 17.56 19.93
C GLU A 232 -12.05 17.33 19.13
N LYS A 233 -12.06 16.34 18.23
CA LYS A 233 -10.93 16.06 17.35
C LYS A 233 -10.56 17.26 16.45
N LEU A 234 -11.57 18.07 16.08
CA LEU A 234 -11.40 19.31 15.33
C LEU A 234 -11.06 20.52 16.22
N ARG A 235 -10.91 20.32 17.54
CA ARG A 235 -10.70 21.37 18.55
C ARG A 235 -11.80 22.45 18.57
N ARG A 236 -13.00 22.10 18.08
CA ARG A 236 -14.19 22.97 18.10
C ARG A 236 -15.00 22.75 19.37
N TRP A 237 -14.40 23.13 20.50
CA TRP A 237 -14.92 22.85 21.85
C TRP A 237 -16.32 23.39 22.12
N ASN A 238 -16.65 24.57 21.56
CA ASN A 238 -17.95 25.16 21.74
C ASN A 238 -19.06 24.35 21.07
N ASP A 239 -18.80 23.81 19.90
CA ASP A 239 -19.76 22.98 19.16
C ASP A 239 -19.91 21.60 19.83
N ALA A 240 -18.81 21.02 20.31
CA ALA A 240 -18.83 19.79 21.10
C ALA A 240 -19.66 19.96 22.37
N LEU A 241 -19.46 21.06 23.11
CA LEU A 241 -20.22 21.36 24.33
C LEU A 241 -21.73 21.47 24.07
N GLN A 242 -22.13 22.15 22.98
CA GLN A 242 -23.54 22.26 22.59
C GLN A 242 -24.18 20.89 22.29
N LEU A 243 -23.44 19.97 21.68
CA LEU A 243 -23.94 18.62 21.43
C LEU A 243 -24.09 17.82 22.72
N TYR A 244 -23.08 17.85 23.60
CA TYR A 244 -23.18 17.19 24.92
C TYR A 244 -24.35 17.71 25.76
N GLN A 245 -24.63 19.02 25.72
CA GLN A 245 -25.79 19.59 26.41
C GLN A 245 -27.11 19.06 25.82
N LYS A 246 -27.24 19.00 24.48
CA LYS A 246 -28.42 18.44 23.81
C LYS A 246 -28.62 16.95 24.10
N GLU A 247 -27.56 16.17 24.16
CA GLU A 247 -27.61 14.75 24.51
C GLU A 247 -27.97 14.55 26.00
N GLY A 248 -27.46 15.39 26.88
CA GLY A 248 -27.81 15.40 28.30
C GLY A 248 -29.30 15.73 28.51
N ASP A 249 -29.83 16.74 27.83
CA ASP A 249 -31.24 17.12 27.90
C ASP A 249 -32.16 16.02 27.38
N ARG A 250 -31.81 15.36 26.24
CA ARG A 250 -32.57 14.22 25.72
C ARG A 250 -32.63 13.05 26.67
N ASN A 251 -31.52 12.72 27.30
CA ASN A 251 -31.47 11.63 28.29
C ASN A 251 -32.27 11.97 29.54
N SER A 252 -32.36 13.24 29.95
CA SER A 252 -33.23 13.67 31.08
C SER A 252 -34.68 13.63 30.73
N GLU A 253 -35.09 13.99 29.49
CA GLU A 253 -36.46 13.92 29.03
C GLU A 253 -36.99 12.47 28.90
N THR A 254 -36.12 11.54 28.40
CA THR A 254 -36.48 10.11 28.31
C THR A 254 -36.68 9.49 29.68
N MET A 255 -35.84 9.85 30.66
CA MET A 255 -36.00 9.38 32.04
C MET A 255 -37.24 9.94 32.76
N MET A 256 -37.73 11.15 32.36
CA MET A 256 -38.94 11.74 32.91
C MET A 256 -40.22 11.25 32.22
N GLY A 257 -40.13 10.70 31.01
CA GLY A 257 -41.26 10.17 30.28
C GLY A 257 -41.64 8.73 30.61
N GLU A 258 -40.90 8.03 31.46
CA GLU A 258 -41.15 6.65 31.91
C GLU A 258 -41.72 6.59 33.34
N ILE A 259 -42.13 7.72 33.95
CA ILE A 259 -42.84 7.79 35.19
C ILE A 259 -44.31 8.18 34.91
#